data_8491a5914ffab05917275576f4833523
#
_entry.id   8491a5914ffab05917275576f4833523
#
_cell.length_a   1.000
_cell.length_b   1.000
_cell.length_c   1.000
_cell.angle_alpha   90.00
_cell.angle_beta   90.00
_cell.angle_gamma   90.00
#
_symmetry.space_group_name_H-M   'P 1'
#
loop_
_entity.id
_entity.type
_entity.pdbx_description
1 polymer ?
#
loop_
_entity_poly.entity_id
_entity_poly.type
_entity_poly.pdbx_seq_one_letter_code
_entity_poly.pdbx_strand_id
1 'polypeptide(L)'
;MPEAHSGARGGDSRPWWRPALWCLLAAGLVLVILSAVMPLVLGAGAVDRTSPVRVFFDVAGERNLPTWWNAGLLLVAGALSLSVGLLRRPTRLDGRGGWAAWSGLGALLALMSLDEFTGIHERLDGLWRRLVGDNPLPAFEWLMLGVPVAGAVVVFLWLCARVLPAPSMALYVLGIVVFFLGALGAEAVVVAAGVPLDSWAYVASYHVEELLEFTGSALLVVAPLASFRLASGAKADAQTSGPSSGLELTWHAGRRRGSEPTRPASAMR
;
A
#
# COMPACT_ATOMS: atom_id res chain seq x y z
N MET A 1 -33.87 44.47 6.38
CA MET A 1 -33.28 43.46 7.29
C MET A 1 -32.40 42.58 6.43
N PRO A 2 -31.07 42.55 6.58
CA PRO A 2 -30.21 41.67 5.81
C PRO A 2 -30.18 40.29 6.47
N GLU A 3 -30.47 39.25 5.68
CA GLU A 3 -30.36 37.84 6.07
C GLU A 3 -28.89 37.48 6.32
N ALA A 4 -28.64 37.03 7.54
CA ALA A 4 -27.36 36.51 7.93
C ALA A 4 -27.13 35.12 7.26
N HIS A 5 -26.36 35.07 6.17
CA HIS A 5 -25.83 33.83 5.67
C HIS A 5 -24.89 33.25 6.73
N SER A 6 -25.40 32.33 7.54
CA SER A 6 -24.60 31.48 8.42
C SER A 6 -23.78 30.54 7.53
N GLY A 7 -22.57 30.97 7.21
CA GLY A 7 -21.57 30.10 6.58
C GLY A 7 -21.36 28.88 7.46
N ALA A 8 -21.90 27.76 7.06
CA ALA A 8 -21.53 26.44 7.61
C ALA A 8 -20.04 26.26 7.43
N ARG A 9 -19.26 26.50 8.48
CA ARG A 9 -17.84 26.12 8.55
C ARG A 9 -17.78 24.63 8.34
N GLY A 10 -17.39 24.23 7.13
CA GLY A 10 -17.03 22.84 6.84
C GLY A 10 -15.96 22.41 7.82
N GLY A 11 -16.33 21.61 8.78
CA GLY A 11 -15.39 21.05 9.74
C GLY A 11 -14.31 20.32 8.97
N ASP A 12 -13.07 20.75 9.17
CA ASP A 12 -11.85 20.17 8.61
C ASP A 12 -11.66 18.78 9.26
N SER A 13 -12.44 17.80 8.78
CA SER A 13 -12.40 16.44 9.30
C SER A 13 -11.14 15.78 8.77
N ARG A 14 -10.06 15.88 9.54
CA ARG A 14 -8.83 15.15 9.26
C ARG A 14 -9.17 13.67 8.99
N PRO A 15 -8.56 13.03 7.96
CA PRO A 15 -8.82 11.64 7.66
C PRO A 15 -8.54 10.76 8.88
N TRP A 16 -9.53 10.03 9.35
CA TRP A 16 -9.51 9.23 10.57
C TRP A 16 -8.45 8.11 10.57
N TRP A 17 -8.01 7.66 9.38
CA TRP A 17 -6.99 6.64 9.20
C TRP A 17 -5.55 7.16 9.39
N ARG A 18 -5.32 8.49 9.44
CA ARG A 18 -3.97 9.07 9.60
C ARG A 18 -3.22 8.60 10.85
N PRO A 19 -3.83 8.50 12.04
CA PRO A 19 -3.12 7.98 13.21
C PRO A 19 -2.58 6.57 12.99
N ALA A 20 -3.36 5.68 12.37
CA ALA A 20 -2.93 4.34 12.02
C ALA A 20 -1.70 4.36 11.10
N LEU A 21 -1.74 5.19 10.05
CA LEU A 21 -0.58 5.35 9.16
C LEU A 21 0.67 5.76 9.94
N TRP A 22 0.58 6.79 10.79
CA TRP A 22 1.74 7.23 11.58
C TRP A 22 2.28 6.17 12.51
N CYS A 23 1.43 5.38 13.15
CA CYS A 23 1.85 4.25 13.99
C CYS A 23 2.60 3.18 13.16
N LEU A 24 2.09 2.85 11.96
CA LEU A 24 2.74 1.87 11.09
C LEU A 24 4.09 2.37 10.57
N LEU A 25 4.17 3.64 10.15
CA LEU A 25 5.43 4.25 9.73
C LEU A 25 6.45 4.31 10.86
N ALA A 26 6.03 4.67 12.07
CA ALA A 26 6.90 4.70 13.24
C ALA A 26 7.43 3.31 13.59
N ALA A 27 6.59 2.27 13.52
CA ALA A 27 7.02 0.90 13.77
C ALA A 27 8.03 0.41 12.72
N GLY A 28 7.78 0.66 11.43
CA GLY A 28 8.73 0.34 10.35
C GLY A 28 10.07 1.07 10.54
N LEU A 29 10.03 2.37 10.85
CA LEU A 29 11.25 3.15 11.11
C LEU A 29 12.04 2.60 12.30
N VAL A 30 11.36 2.17 13.37
CA VAL A 30 12.02 1.54 14.53
C VAL A 30 12.74 0.25 14.12
N LEU A 31 12.14 -0.59 13.26
CA LEU A 31 12.79 -1.81 12.77
C LEU A 31 14.06 -1.48 11.96
N VAL A 32 14.00 -0.50 11.08
CA VAL A 32 15.16 -0.05 10.30
C VAL A 32 16.27 0.50 11.21
N ILE A 33 15.92 1.30 12.21
CA ILE A 33 16.88 1.80 13.20
C ILE A 33 17.50 0.67 14.01
N LEU A 34 16.70 -0.31 14.47
CA LEU A 34 17.20 -1.47 15.20
C LEU A 34 18.19 -2.26 14.35
N SER A 35 17.87 -2.52 13.08
CA SER A 35 18.78 -3.16 12.15
C SER A 35 20.12 -2.42 12.03
N ALA A 36 20.08 -1.10 11.86
CA ALA A 36 21.28 -0.26 11.69
C ALA A 36 22.13 -0.19 12.98
N VAL A 37 21.50 -0.22 14.16
CA VAL A 37 22.19 -0.05 15.46
C VAL A 37 22.71 -1.37 16.03
N MET A 38 22.07 -2.50 15.74
CA MET A 38 22.44 -3.82 16.30
C MET A 38 23.92 -4.19 16.08
N PRO A 39 24.54 -3.99 14.88
CA PRO A 39 25.97 -4.28 14.72
C PRO A 39 26.84 -3.47 15.67
N LEU A 40 26.51 -2.22 15.91
CA LEU A 40 27.27 -1.35 16.83
C LEU A 40 27.16 -1.80 18.28
N VAL A 41 25.95 -2.21 18.72
CA VAL A 41 25.70 -2.70 20.08
C VAL A 41 26.39 -4.03 20.33
N LEU A 42 26.44 -4.91 19.31
CA LEU A 42 27.03 -6.25 19.41
C LEU A 42 28.55 -6.24 19.14
N GLY A 43 29.13 -5.09 18.76
CA GLY A 43 30.54 -5.01 18.39
C GLY A 43 30.89 -5.79 17.13
N ALA A 44 29.90 -6.05 16.27
CA ALA A 44 30.03 -6.82 15.04
C ALA A 44 30.27 -5.90 13.83
N GLY A 45 30.88 -6.43 12.78
CA GLY A 45 30.96 -5.74 11.49
C GLY A 45 29.55 -5.49 10.91
N ALA A 46 29.39 -4.43 10.10
CA ALA A 46 28.09 -4.06 9.54
C ALA A 46 27.45 -5.14 8.69
N VAL A 47 28.26 -6.02 8.08
CA VAL A 47 27.83 -7.15 7.25
C VAL A 47 27.94 -8.51 7.96
N ASP A 48 28.38 -8.52 9.23
CA ASP A 48 28.53 -9.76 10.00
C ASP A 48 27.15 -10.26 10.48
N ARG A 49 26.75 -11.44 10.05
CA ARG A 49 25.48 -12.11 10.36
C ARG A 49 25.66 -13.35 11.24
N THR A 50 26.72 -13.42 12.02
CA THR A 50 27.00 -14.59 12.89
C THR A 50 26.12 -14.61 14.15
N SER A 51 25.67 -13.44 14.63
CA SER A 51 24.81 -13.34 15.82
C SER A 51 23.33 -13.62 15.48
N PRO A 52 22.65 -14.56 16.18
CA PRO A 52 21.20 -14.79 16.01
C PRO A 52 20.35 -13.53 16.27
N VAL A 53 20.75 -12.67 17.21
CA VAL A 53 20.08 -11.41 17.51
C VAL A 53 20.21 -10.44 16.34
N ARG A 54 21.40 -10.37 15.74
CA ARG A 54 21.64 -9.56 14.53
C ARG A 54 20.73 -10.03 13.39
N VAL A 55 20.71 -11.34 13.10
CA VAL A 55 19.89 -11.92 12.02
C VAL A 55 18.39 -11.67 12.26
N PHE A 56 17.94 -11.69 13.52
CA PHE A 56 16.53 -11.46 13.86
C PHE A 56 16.04 -10.05 13.51
N PHE A 57 16.91 -9.04 13.57
CA PHE A 57 16.58 -7.64 13.26
C PHE A 57 17.15 -7.14 11.92
N ASP A 58 17.89 -7.96 11.20
CA ASP A 58 18.56 -7.56 9.95
C ASP A 58 17.57 -7.35 8.81
N VAL A 59 17.35 -6.10 8.43
CA VAL A 59 16.44 -5.77 7.31
C VAL A 59 16.92 -6.35 5.98
N ALA A 60 18.24 -6.53 5.78
CA ALA A 60 18.78 -7.16 4.56
C ALA A 60 18.69 -8.69 4.58
N GLY A 61 18.01 -9.28 5.56
CA GLY A 61 17.84 -10.72 5.68
C GLY A 61 16.38 -11.12 5.57
N GLU A 62 16.14 -12.33 5.09
CA GLU A 62 14.80 -12.90 5.03
C GLU A 62 14.44 -13.75 6.26
N ARG A 63 13.14 -14.06 6.43
CA ARG A 63 12.59 -14.96 7.46
C ARG A 63 12.88 -14.50 8.88
N ASN A 64 12.81 -13.19 9.10
CA ASN A 64 13.08 -12.53 10.36
C ASN A 64 11.95 -11.55 10.73
N LEU A 65 12.16 -10.72 11.75
CA LEU A 65 11.14 -9.78 12.20
C LEU A 65 10.80 -8.68 11.17
N PRO A 66 11.75 -8.04 10.46
CA PRO A 66 11.45 -7.11 9.37
C PRO A 66 10.62 -7.73 8.24
N THR A 67 11.03 -8.89 7.71
CA THR A 67 10.28 -9.62 6.67
C THR A 67 8.86 -9.97 7.13
N TRP A 68 8.72 -10.48 8.39
CA TRP A 68 7.41 -10.78 8.95
C TRP A 68 6.53 -9.52 9.05
N TRP A 69 7.13 -8.38 9.42
CA TRP A 69 6.44 -7.10 9.48
C TRP A 69 5.91 -6.68 8.11
N ASN A 70 6.76 -6.65 7.08
CA ASN A 70 6.38 -6.22 5.73
C ASN A 70 5.34 -7.15 5.10
N ALA A 71 5.59 -8.45 5.11
CA ALA A 71 4.64 -9.46 4.65
C ALA A 71 3.30 -9.37 5.41
N GLY A 72 3.34 -9.13 6.73
CA GLY A 72 2.16 -8.92 7.56
C GLY A 72 1.35 -7.70 7.16
N LEU A 73 2.00 -6.57 6.87
CA LEU A 73 1.33 -5.36 6.38
C LEU A 73 0.63 -5.61 5.04
N LEU A 74 1.31 -6.24 4.09
CA LEU A 74 0.76 -6.58 2.78
C LEU A 74 -0.45 -7.53 2.91
N LEU A 75 -0.36 -8.54 3.80
CA LEU A 75 -1.46 -9.45 4.06
C LEU A 75 -2.67 -8.74 4.67
N VAL A 76 -2.45 -7.87 5.64
CA VAL A 76 -3.52 -7.05 6.27
C VAL A 76 -4.16 -6.12 5.23
N ALA A 77 -3.36 -5.46 4.40
CA ALA A 77 -3.86 -4.62 3.32
C ALA A 77 -4.71 -5.43 2.32
N GLY A 78 -4.25 -6.63 1.98
CA GLY A 78 -4.97 -7.58 1.14
C GLY A 78 -6.30 -8.01 1.74
N ALA A 79 -6.31 -8.42 3.02
CA ALA A 79 -7.49 -8.83 3.74
C ALA A 79 -8.52 -7.70 3.88
N LEU A 80 -8.09 -6.48 4.19
CA LEU A 80 -8.95 -5.30 4.24
C LEU A 80 -9.56 -4.99 2.87
N SER A 81 -8.77 -5.08 1.79
CA SER A 81 -9.24 -4.86 0.42
C SER A 81 -10.29 -5.90 0.03
N LEU A 82 -10.04 -7.19 0.30
CA LEU A 82 -11.01 -8.27 0.09
C LEU A 82 -12.30 -8.05 0.89
N SER A 83 -12.17 -7.65 2.16
CA SER A 83 -13.32 -7.35 3.03
C SER A 83 -14.19 -6.23 2.44
N VAL A 84 -13.57 -5.14 1.97
CA VAL A 84 -14.28 -4.07 1.27
C VAL A 84 -14.96 -4.58 0.01
N GLY A 85 -14.29 -5.42 -0.78
CA GLY A 85 -14.86 -6.06 -1.96
C GLY A 85 -16.08 -6.91 -1.64
N LEU A 86 -16.01 -7.72 -0.58
CA LEU A 86 -17.12 -8.57 -0.13
C LEU A 86 -18.31 -7.76 0.38
N LEU A 87 -18.08 -6.71 1.15
CA LEU A 87 -19.11 -5.80 1.65
C LEU A 87 -19.81 -5.03 0.51
N ARG A 88 -19.10 -4.78 -0.59
CA ARG A 88 -19.63 -4.11 -1.79
C ARG A 88 -20.14 -5.07 -2.85
N ARG A 89 -20.46 -6.33 -2.52
CA ARG A 89 -21.07 -7.26 -3.47
C ARG A 89 -22.31 -6.61 -4.09
N PRO A 90 -22.53 -6.77 -5.41
CA PRO A 90 -23.53 -6.02 -6.13
C PRO A 90 -24.92 -6.30 -5.57
N THR A 91 -25.50 -5.31 -4.89
CA THR A 91 -26.92 -5.09 -4.94
C THR A 91 -27.25 -4.68 -6.39
N ARG A 92 -28.39 -5.05 -6.93
CA ARG A 92 -28.78 -4.85 -8.34
C ARG A 92 -28.59 -3.40 -8.87
N LEU A 93 -28.18 -2.46 -8.03
CA LEU A 93 -28.05 -1.02 -8.29
C LEU A 93 -26.59 -0.56 -8.49
N ASP A 94 -25.60 -1.32 -8.06
CA ASP A 94 -24.18 -0.94 -8.18
C ASP A 94 -23.52 -1.72 -9.30
N GLY A 95 -22.95 -1.01 -10.28
CA GLY A 95 -22.29 -1.62 -11.44
C GLY A 95 -21.23 -2.65 -11.02
N ARG A 96 -21.16 -3.76 -11.76
CA ARG A 96 -20.35 -4.97 -11.48
C ARG A 96 -18.84 -4.76 -11.29
N GLY A 97 -18.29 -3.54 -11.47
CA GLY A 97 -16.83 -3.32 -11.49
C GLY A 97 -16.18 -3.12 -10.13
N GLY A 98 -16.90 -2.56 -9.15
CA GLY A 98 -16.26 -2.12 -7.89
C GLY A 98 -15.75 -3.28 -7.03
N TRP A 99 -16.56 -4.33 -6.83
CA TRP A 99 -16.16 -5.49 -6.02
C TRP A 99 -14.98 -6.25 -6.64
N ALA A 100 -14.96 -6.38 -7.98
CA ALA A 100 -13.88 -7.07 -8.69
C ALA A 100 -12.55 -6.33 -8.55
N ALA A 101 -12.56 -4.99 -8.63
CA ALA A 101 -11.35 -4.19 -8.41
C ALA A 101 -10.81 -4.34 -6.98
N TRP A 102 -11.68 -4.29 -5.96
CA TRP A 102 -11.30 -4.51 -4.58
C TRP A 102 -10.75 -5.91 -4.33
N SER A 103 -11.42 -6.94 -4.87
CA SER A 103 -10.98 -8.33 -4.72
C SER A 103 -9.67 -8.59 -5.47
N GLY A 104 -9.51 -8.00 -6.65
CA GLY A 104 -8.26 -8.09 -7.42
C GLY A 104 -7.08 -7.42 -6.69
N LEU A 105 -7.29 -6.23 -6.09
CA LEU A 105 -6.28 -5.58 -5.26
C LEU A 105 -5.95 -6.44 -4.03
N GLY A 106 -6.96 -7.00 -3.38
CA GLY A 106 -6.75 -7.89 -2.26
C GLY A 106 -5.94 -9.13 -2.63
N ALA A 107 -6.23 -9.75 -3.76
CA ALA A 107 -5.45 -10.89 -4.27
C ALA A 107 -4.01 -10.50 -4.64
N LEU A 108 -3.81 -9.36 -5.31
CA LEU A 108 -2.49 -8.84 -5.63
C LEU A 108 -1.65 -8.65 -4.36
N LEU A 109 -2.18 -7.96 -3.34
CA LEU A 109 -1.46 -7.71 -2.10
C LEU A 109 -1.19 -8.99 -1.31
N ALA A 110 -2.08 -9.96 -1.34
CA ALA A 110 -1.84 -11.29 -0.75
C ALA A 110 -0.71 -12.05 -1.50
N LEU A 111 -0.64 -11.92 -2.82
CA LEU A 111 0.47 -12.48 -3.60
C LEU A 111 1.79 -11.77 -3.30
N MET A 112 1.80 -10.44 -3.18
CA MET A 112 2.99 -9.69 -2.76
C MET A 112 3.43 -10.09 -1.35
N SER A 113 2.50 -10.27 -0.41
CA SER A 113 2.81 -10.79 0.93
C SER A 113 3.42 -12.20 0.91
N LEU A 114 2.93 -13.06 0.03
CA LEU A 114 3.48 -14.41 -0.15
C LEU A 114 4.89 -14.35 -0.72
N ASP A 115 5.11 -13.52 -1.73
CA ASP A 115 6.40 -13.31 -2.35
C ASP A 115 7.42 -12.79 -1.34
N GLU A 116 7.07 -11.76 -0.58
CA GLU A 116 7.86 -11.16 0.50
C GLU A 116 8.31 -12.18 1.54
N PHE A 117 7.41 -13.05 1.98
CA PHE A 117 7.72 -14.05 3.00
C PHE A 117 8.52 -15.24 2.48
N THR A 118 8.32 -15.60 1.22
CA THR A 118 8.89 -16.82 0.63
C THR A 118 10.09 -16.57 -0.28
N GLY A 119 10.37 -15.31 -0.64
CA GLY A 119 11.45 -14.94 -1.57
C GLY A 119 11.27 -15.59 -2.96
N ILE A 120 10.05 -15.56 -3.52
CA ILE A 120 9.81 -16.14 -4.85
C ILE A 120 10.62 -15.38 -5.90
N HIS A 121 10.63 -14.03 -5.84
CA HIS A 121 11.34 -13.18 -6.80
C HIS A 121 12.86 -13.50 -6.82
N GLU A 122 13.49 -13.72 -5.67
CA GLU A 122 14.92 -14.11 -5.61
C GLU A 122 15.20 -15.45 -6.32
N ARG A 123 14.22 -16.37 -6.26
CA ARG A 123 14.36 -17.68 -6.93
C ARG A 123 14.18 -17.59 -8.45
N LEU A 124 13.62 -16.48 -8.95
CA LEU A 124 13.47 -16.25 -10.37
C LEU A 124 14.82 -16.09 -11.08
N ASP A 125 15.87 -15.65 -10.38
CA ASP A 125 17.24 -15.64 -10.92
C ASP A 125 17.70 -17.01 -11.40
N GLY A 126 17.47 -18.03 -10.57
CA GLY A 126 17.80 -19.40 -10.93
C GLY A 126 16.97 -19.96 -12.09
N LEU A 127 15.71 -19.52 -12.18
CA LEU A 127 14.83 -19.90 -13.28
C LEU A 127 15.27 -19.21 -14.59
N TRP A 128 15.59 -17.92 -14.54
CA TRP A 128 16.07 -17.17 -15.69
C TRP A 128 17.34 -17.79 -16.28
N ARG A 129 18.34 -18.07 -15.44
CA ARG A 129 19.59 -18.72 -15.88
C ARG A 129 19.35 -20.05 -16.59
N ARG A 130 18.38 -20.83 -16.13
CA ARG A 130 18.03 -22.12 -16.77
C ARG A 130 17.32 -21.96 -18.12
N LEU A 131 16.52 -20.90 -18.31
CA LEU A 131 15.71 -20.70 -19.50
C LEU A 131 16.41 -19.90 -20.60
N VAL A 132 17.21 -18.91 -20.21
CA VAL A 132 17.79 -17.93 -21.14
C VAL A 132 19.31 -18.05 -21.24
N GLY A 133 19.97 -18.66 -20.24
CA GLY A 133 21.43 -18.78 -20.16
C GLY A 133 22.07 -17.57 -19.46
N ASP A 134 23.39 -17.42 -19.65
CA ASP A 134 24.17 -16.37 -18.99
C ASP A 134 23.71 -14.97 -19.41
N ASN A 135 23.47 -14.13 -18.40
CA ASN A 135 22.98 -12.77 -18.59
C ASN A 135 24.14 -11.76 -18.53
N PRO A 136 24.12 -10.69 -19.35
CA PRO A 136 25.05 -9.58 -19.24
C PRO A 136 24.95 -8.78 -17.94
N LEU A 137 23.89 -8.99 -17.12
CA LEU A 137 23.68 -8.36 -15.82
C LEU A 137 23.61 -9.42 -14.70
N PRO A 138 24.75 -10.06 -14.32
CA PRO A 138 24.77 -11.05 -13.26
C PRO A 138 24.33 -10.41 -11.93
N ALA A 139 23.53 -11.13 -11.14
CA ALA A 139 22.91 -10.74 -9.88
C ALA A 139 21.60 -9.93 -9.98
N PHE A 140 21.09 -9.62 -11.18
CA PHE A 140 19.84 -8.85 -11.38
C PHE A 140 18.91 -9.47 -12.43
N GLU A 141 19.05 -10.76 -12.60
CA GLU A 141 18.27 -11.52 -13.58
C GLU A 141 16.77 -11.45 -13.27
N TRP A 142 16.40 -11.35 -12.00
CA TRP A 142 15.01 -11.19 -11.57
C TRP A 142 14.39 -9.87 -12.04
N LEU A 143 15.16 -8.78 -12.20
CA LEU A 143 14.67 -7.50 -12.76
C LEU A 143 14.05 -7.66 -14.14
N MET A 144 14.57 -8.59 -14.95
CA MET A 144 14.03 -8.87 -16.28
C MET A 144 12.59 -9.38 -16.24
N LEU A 145 12.21 -10.06 -15.16
CA LEU A 145 10.84 -10.48 -14.89
C LEU A 145 10.08 -9.47 -14.04
N GLY A 146 10.74 -8.81 -13.11
CA GLY A 146 10.17 -7.79 -12.23
C GLY A 146 9.60 -6.59 -12.98
N VAL A 147 10.32 -6.07 -13.98
CA VAL A 147 9.86 -4.92 -14.78
C VAL A 147 8.55 -5.21 -15.54
N PRO A 148 8.39 -6.32 -16.29
CA PRO A 148 7.11 -6.68 -16.88
C PRO A 148 5.99 -6.86 -15.86
N VAL A 149 6.27 -7.47 -14.70
CA VAL A 149 5.29 -7.63 -13.62
C VAL A 149 4.86 -6.28 -13.07
N ALA A 150 5.81 -5.38 -12.77
CA ALA A 150 5.50 -4.00 -12.35
C ALA A 150 4.65 -3.27 -13.41
N GLY A 151 4.96 -3.43 -14.69
CA GLY A 151 4.16 -2.89 -15.79
C GLY A 151 2.72 -3.43 -15.78
N ALA A 152 2.54 -4.74 -15.57
CA ALA A 152 1.22 -5.35 -15.45
C ALA A 152 0.44 -4.80 -14.24
N VAL A 153 1.11 -4.62 -13.10
CA VAL A 153 0.53 -4.00 -11.90
C VAL A 153 0.07 -2.57 -12.18
N VAL A 154 0.88 -1.76 -12.87
CA VAL A 154 0.51 -0.38 -13.26
C VAL A 154 -0.74 -0.37 -14.13
N VAL A 155 -0.82 -1.25 -15.13
CA VAL A 155 -2.02 -1.39 -16.00
C VAL A 155 -3.23 -1.79 -15.16
N PHE A 156 -3.08 -2.77 -14.26
CA PHE A 156 -4.15 -3.22 -13.38
C PHE A 156 -4.65 -2.08 -12.47
N LEU A 157 -3.73 -1.31 -11.86
CA LEU A 157 -4.07 -0.14 -11.04
C LEU A 157 -4.80 0.93 -11.87
N TRP A 158 -4.38 1.17 -13.11
CA TRP A 158 -5.05 2.10 -14.00
C TRP A 158 -6.50 1.67 -14.31
N LEU A 159 -6.73 0.38 -14.51
CA LEU A 159 -8.08 -0.16 -14.66
C LEU A 159 -8.92 0.02 -13.39
N CYS A 160 -8.35 -0.23 -12.21
CA CYS A 160 -9.00 -0.04 -10.92
C CYS A 160 -9.34 1.43 -10.64
N ALA A 161 -8.52 2.38 -11.09
CA ALA A 161 -8.73 3.82 -10.91
C ALA A 161 -10.06 4.33 -11.49
N ARG A 162 -10.65 3.57 -12.41
CA ARG A 162 -11.93 3.91 -13.05
C ARG A 162 -13.15 3.67 -12.16
N VAL A 163 -13.01 2.82 -11.14
CA VAL A 163 -14.14 2.33 -10.34
C VAL A 163 -13.95 2.53 -8.83
N LEU A 164 -12.72 2.77 -8.38
CA LEU A 164 -12.42 2.96 -6.97
C LEU A 164 -12.58 4.45 -6.55
N PRO A 165 -12.90 4.70 -5.26
CA PRO A 165 -12.90 6.05 -4.71
C PRO A 165 -11.52 6.72 -4.85
N ALA A 166 -11.50 7.99 -5.26
CA ALA A 166 -10.25 8.72 -5.50
C ALA A 166 -9.28 8.72 -4.31
N PRO A 167 -9.70 8.89 -3.03
CA PRO A 167 -8.78 8.84 -1.89
C PRO A 167 -8.08 7.50 -1.74
N SER A 168 -8.83 6.39 -1.85
CA SER A 168 -8.26 5.04 -1.78
C SER A 168 -7.33 4.78 -2.94
N MET A 169 -7.72 5.16 -4.17
CA MET A 169 -6.90 4.95 -5.35
C MET A 169 -5.59 5.71 -5.28
N ALA A 170 -5.60 6.97 -4.80
CA ALA A 170 -4.38 7.75 -4.61
C ALA A 170 -3.39 7.06 -3.65
N LEU A 171 -3.90 6.48 -2.55
CA LEU A 171 -3.07 5.76 -1.59
C LEU A 171 -2.55 4.43 -2.15
N TYR A 172 -3.35 3.70 -2.95
CA TYR A 172 -2.85 2.50 -3.63
C TYR A 172 -1.75 2.82 -4.63
N VAL A 173 -1.94 3.83 -5.47
CA VAL A 173 -0.91 4.25 -6.44
C VAL A 173 0.35 4.69 -5.73
N LEU A 174 0.22 5.56 -4.73
CA LEU A 174 1.37 6.03 -3.96
C LEU A 174 2.07 4.87 -3.24
N GLY A 175 1.32 3.98 -2.59
CA GLY A 175 1.87 2.83 -1.87
C GLY A 175 2.64 1.88 -2.79
N ILE A 176 2.06 1.51 -3.93
CA ILE A 176 2.73 0.65 -4.93
C ILE A 176 3.95 1.34 -5.54
N VAL A 177 3.88 2.63 -5.87
CA VAL A 177 5.03 3.36 -6.41
C VAL A 177 6.16 3.41 -5.38
N VAL A 178 5.86 3.73 -4.12
CA VAL A 178 6.88 3.80 -3.07
C VAL A 178 7.47 2.41 -2.79
N PHE A 179 6.64 1.36 -2.75
CA PHE A 179 7.09 -0.02 -2.59
C PHE A 179 8.07 -0.43 -3.70
N PHE A 180 7.69 -0.26 -4.97
CA PHE A 180 8.56 -0.65 -6.08
C PHE A 180 9.77 0.28 -6.27
N LEU A 181 9.73 1.52 -5.78
CA LEU A 181 10.94 2.35 -5.70
C LEU A 181 11.96 1.78 -4.70
N GLY A 182 11.50 1.13 -3.63
CA GLY A 182 12.35 0.32 -2.77
C GLY A 182 12.83 -0.90 -3.54
N ALA A 183 11.94 -1.87 -3.74
CA ALA A 183 12.26 -3.20 -4.25
C ALA A 183 13.02 -3.23 -5.58
N LEU A 184 12.69 -2.35 -6.53
CA LEU A 184 13.34 -2.33 -7.85
C LEU A 184 14.33 -1.18 -8.00
N GLY A 185 13.97 -0.01 -7.43
CA GLY A 185 14.73 1.22 -7.66
C GLY A 185 16.04 1.24 -6.90
N ALA A 186 16.06 0.82 -5.64
CA ALA A 186 17.27 0.80 -4.83
C ALA A 186 18.30 -0.18 -5.40
N GLU A 187 17.87 -1.39 -5.74
CA GLU A 187 18.76 -2.37 -6.40
C GLU A 187 19.30 -1.87 -7.75
N ALA A 188 18.43 -1.30 -8.60
CA ALA A 188 18.86 -0.76 -9.88
C ALA A 188 19.93 0.32 -9.72
N VAL A 189 19.84 1.15 -8.67
CA VAL A 189 20.86 2.16 -8.36
C VAL A 189 22.16 1.53 -7.90
N VAL A 190 22.11 0.51 -7.03
CA VAL A 190 23.29 -0.23 -6.56
C VAL A 190 24.07 -0.82 -7.73
N VAL A 191 23.35 -1.44 -8.67
CA VAL A 191 23.95 -2.00 -9.90
C VAL A 191 24.57 -0.95 -10.79
N ALA A 192 23.75 0.05 -11.15
CA ALA A 192 24.16 1.09 -12.09
C ALA A 192 25.35 1.91 -11.57
N ALA A 193 25.45 2.08 -10.25
CA ALA A 193 26.55 2.77 -9.62
C ALA A 193 27.77 1.87 -9.31
N GLY A 194 27.67 0.54 -9.52
CA GLY A 194 28.72 -0.43 -9.20
C GLY A 194 29.11 -0.41 -7.71
N VAL A 195 28.13 -0.29 -6.81
CA VAL A 195 28.36 -0.18 -5.37
C VAL A 195 28.94 -1.50 -4.84
N PRO A 196 30.10 -1.49 -4.18
CA PRO A 196 30.68 -2.69 -3.58
C PRO A 196 29.77 -3.24 -2.47
N LEU A 197 29.54 -4.57 -2.46
CA LEU A 197 28.62 -5.23 -1.52
C LEU A 197 29.13 -5.23 -0.06
N ASP A 198 30.41 -4.96 0.16
CA ASP A 198 31.05 -4.83 1.47
C ASP A 198 31.13 -3.38 1.95
N SER A 199 30.55 -2.43 1.20
CA SER A 199 30.63 -1.01 1.49
C SER A 199 29.48 -0.49 2.38
N TRP A 200 29.75 0.60 3.10
CA TRP A 200 28.70 1.34 3.81
C TRP A 200 27.61 1.90 2.90
N ALA A 201 27.94 2.17 1.64
CA ALA A 201 26.94 2.60 0.65
C ALA A 201 25.94 1.50 0.36
N TYR A 202 26.37 0.24 0.27
CA TYR A 202 25.48 -0.92 0.14
C TYR A 202 24.63 -1.10 1.41
N VAL A 203 25.24 -0.96 2.59
CA VAL A 203 24.49 -1.03 3.86
C VAL A 203 23.40 0.04 3.90
N ALA A 204 23.70 1.26 3.50
CA ALA A 204 22.73 2.35 3.46
C ALA A 204 21.62 2.09 2.42
N SER A 205 21.97 1.52 1.26
CA SER A 205 20.99 1.26 0.19
C SER A 205 19.89 0.30 0.62
N TYR A 206 20.23 -0.86 1.20
CA TYR A 206 19.20 -1.80 1.62
C TYR A 206 18.37 -1.29 2.83
N HIS A 207 18.90 -0.41 3.69
CA HIS A 207 18.09 0.23 4.72
C HIS A 207 17.08 1.24 4.12
N VAL A 208 17.48 1.96 3.05
CA VAL A 208 16.57 2.85 2.31
C VAL A 208 15.52 2.06 1.57
N GLU A 209 15.91 0.97 0.92
CA GLU A 209 15.04 0.01 0.24
C GLU A 209 13.92 -0.46 1.16
N GLU A 210 14.29 -1.07 2.29
CA GLU A 210 13.34 -1.59 3.27
C GLU A 210 12.43 -0.51 3.88
N LEU A 211 13.00 0.70 4.13
CA LEU A 211 12.18 1.81 4.61
C LEU A 211 11.13 2.25 3.58
N LEU A 212 11.46 2.23 2.30
CA LEU A 212 10.51 2.52 1.22
C LEU A 212 9.44 1.43 1.11
N GLU A 213 9.82 0.16 1.22
CA GLU A 213 8.88 -0.95 1.18
C GLU A 213 7.91 -0.92 2.37
N PHE A 214 8.39 -0.72 3.60
CA PHE A 214 7.55 -0.56 4.78
C PHE A 214 6.61 0.64 4.66
N THR A 215 7.11 1.75 4.09
CA THR A 215 6.30 2.95 3.83
C THR A 215 5.22 2.66 2.80
N GLY A 216 5.56 2.01 1.70
CA GLY A 216 4.63 1.57 0.67
C GLY A 216 3.56 0.66 1.23
N SER A 217 3.96 -0.38 1.97
CA SER A 217 3.07 -1.33 2.62
C SER A 217 2.13 -0.66 3.64
N ALA A 218 2.62 0.29 4.44
CA ALA A 218 1.79 1.06 5.38
C ALA A 218 0.73 1.91 4.66
N LEU A 219 1.07 2.52 3.51
CA LEU A 219 0.11 3.24 2.66
C LEU A 219 -0.94 2.30 2.08
N LEU A 220 -0.54 1.09 1.69
CA LEU A 220 -1.46 0.07 1.17
C LEU A 220 -2.44 -0.43 2.24
N VAL A 221 -2.03 -0.53 3.52
CA VAL A 221 -2.94 -0.86 4.64
C VAL A 221 -4.03 0.19 4.81
N VAL A 222 -3.70 1.49 4.73
CA VAL A 222 -4.68 2.56 4.95
C VAL A 222 -5.52 2.89 3.72
N ALA A 223 -5.12 2.43 2.52
CA ALA A 223 -5.84 2.67 1.28
C ALA A 223 -7.30 2.18 1.30
N PRO A 224 -7.63 0.94 1.72
CA PRO A 224 -9.02 0.51 1.85
C PRO A 224 -9.78 1.29 2.94
N LEU A 225 -9.12 1.70 4.02
CA LEU A 225 -9.73 2.48 5.09
C LEU A 225 -10.17 3.88 4.61
N ALA A 226 -9.45 4.47 3.67
CA ALA A 226 -9.80 5.76 3.07
C ALA A 226 -11.08 5.72 2.21
N SER A 227 -11.65 4.53 1.95
CA SER A 227 -12.95 4.40 1.29
C SER A 227 -14.12 4.74 2.23
N PHE A 228 -13.88 4.82 3.52
CA PHE A 228 -14.88 5.13 4.53
C PHE A 228 -14.75 6.56 5.05
N ARG A 229 -15.88 7.14 5.47
CA ARG A 229 -15.93 8.37 6.25
C ARG A 229 -16.51 8.05 7.62
N LEU A 230 -15.97 8.65 8.67
CA LEU A 230 -16.63 8.69 9.96
C LEU A 230 -17.65 9.85 9.92
N ALA A 231 -18.94 9.53 9.95
CA ALA A 231 -19.97 10.52 10.16
C ALA A 231 -20.07 10.75 11.68
N SER A 232 -19.81 11.99 12.14
CA SER A 232 -20.19 12.38 13.50
C SER A 232 -21.72 12.45 13.54
N GLY A 233 -22.33 11.56 14.30
CA GLY A 233 -23.78 11.57 14.54
C GLY A 233 -24.23 12.78 15.38
N ALA A 234 -24.20 13.96 14.79
CA ALA A 234 -24.71 15.17 15.40
C ALA A 234 -25.76 15.78 14.47
N LYS A 235 -26.91 15.16 14.43
CA LYS A 235 -28.26 15.71 14.21
C LYS A 235 -29.24 14.53 14.12
N ALA A 236 -29.44 13.84 15.23
CA ALA A 236 -30.73 13.19 15.45
C ALA A 236 -31.71 14.30 15.71
N ASP A 237 -32.73 14.42 14.86
CA ASP A 237 -33.90 15.29 15.13
C ASP A 237 -34.40 14.94 16.52
N ALA A 238 -34.54 16.01 17.35
CA ALA A 238 -34.77 15.96 18.77
C ALA A 238 -36.19 15.51 19.14
N GLN A 239 -36.77 14.55 18.41
CA GLN A 239 -38.17 14.16 18.67
C GLN A 239 -38.45 12.68 18.93
N THR A 240 -37.51 11.72 18.73
CA THR A 240 -37.88 10.31 18.92
C THR A 240 -36.81 9.36 19.35
N SER A 241 -35.73 9.69 20.03
CA SER A 241 -34.91 8.70 20.76
C SER A 241 -33.67 9.35 21.34
N GLY A 242 -33.21 8.86 22.50
CA GLY A 242 -32.08 9.41 23.23
C GLY A 242 -30.78 9.50 22.45
N PRO A 243 -29.77 10.22 22.99
CA PRO A 243 -28.54 10.50 22.27
C PRO A 243 -27.72 9.18 22.05
N SER A 244 -27.85 8.61 20.88
CA SER A 244 -26.92 7.58 20.43
C SER A 244 -25.67 8.28 19.87
N SER A 245 -24.66 8.47 20.69
CA SER A 245 -23.31 8.86 20.25
C SER A 245 -22.65 7.70 19.52
N GLY A 246 -23.18 7.30 18.37
CA GLY A 246 -22.63 6.28 17.50
C GLY A 246 -21.77 6.91 16.41
N LEU A 247 -20.53 6.48 16.28
CA LEU A 247 -19.72 6.72 15.08
C LEU A 247 -20.32 5.87 13.94
N GLU A 248 -20.83 6.53 12.90
CA GLU A 248 -21.37 5.84 11.72
C GLU A 248 -20.32 5.85 10.59
N LEU A 249 -20.00 4.68 10.08
CA LEU A 249 -19.11 4.50 8.93
C LEU A 249 -19.95 4.68 7.64
N THR A 250 -19.70 5.75 6.91
CA THR A 250 -20.33 5.97 5.60
C THR A 250 -19.33 5.78 4.47
N TRP A 251 -19.83 5.36 3.30
CA TRP A 251 -19.01 5.10 2.11
C TRP A 251 -18.81 6.36 1.28
N HIS A 252 -17.63 6.54 0.69
CA HIS A 252 -17.46 7.43 -0.43
C HIS A 252 -18.13 6.84 -1.67
N ALA A 253 -19.13 7.53 -2.22
CA ALA A 253 -19.68 7.16 -3.52
C ALA A 253 -18.57 7.27 -4.59
N GLY A 254 -18.34 6.19 -5.34
CA GLY A 254 -17.47 6.23 -6.51
C GLY A 254 -17.96 7.26 -7.52
N ARG A 255 -17.06 7.79 -8.35
CA ARG A 255 -17.44 8.71 -9.44
C ARG A 255 -18.51 8.05 -10.30
N ARG A 256 -19.75 8.55 -10.23
CA ARG A 256 -20.74 8.28 -11.28
C ARG A 256 -20.21 8.96 -12.54
N ARG A 257 -19.93 8.21 -13.61
CA ARG A 257 -19.85 8.79 -14.97
C ARG A 257 -21.17 9.51 -15.21
N GLY A 258 -21.08 10.81 -15.56
CA GLY A 258 -22.19 11.71 -15.70
C GLY A 258 -23.40 11.06 -16.35
N SER A 259 -24.47 10.95 -15.61
CA SER A 259 -25.80 11.00 -16.16
C SER A 259 -25.97 12.44 -16.64
N GLU A 260 -25.83 12.65 -17.93
CA GLU A 260 -26.27 13.87 -18.60
C GLU A 260 -27.70 14.14 -18.14
N PRO A 261 -28.05 15.36 -17.67
CA PRO A 261 -29.41 15.68 -17.33
C PRO A 261 -30.24 15.56 -18.61
N THR A 262 -31.15 14.60 -18.64
CA THR A 262 -32.18 14.52 -19.67
C THR A 262 -32.92 15.85 -19.67
N ARG A 263 -32.73 16.66 -20.71
CA ARG A 263 -33.52 17.85 -20.96
C ARG A 263 -34.98 17.44 -20.96
N PRO A 264 -35.84 18.15 -20.19
CA PRO A 264 -37.27 17.93 -20.30
C PRO A 264 -37.71 18.32 -21.70
N ALA A 265 -38.29 17.36 -22.42
CA ALA A 265 -39.06 17.66 -23.60
C ALA A 265 -40.29 18.41 -23.20
N SER A 266 -40.24 19.76 -23.25
CA SER A 266 -41.40 20.61 -23.06
C SER A 266 -41.56 21.58 -24.20
N ALA A 267 -42.67 21.35 -24.88
CA ALA A 267 -43.53 22.32 -25.56
C ALA A 267 -43.12 22.75 -26.97
N MET A 268 -43.48 21.92 -27.91
CA MET A 268 -44.10 22.41 -29.12
C MET A 268 -45.62 22.57 -28.79
N ARG A 269 -46.10 23.78 -28.69
CA ARG A 269 -47.40 24.29 -29.13
C ARG A 269 -47.27 25.76 -29.46
#